data_d766756173c423a32fa75023d8fdb9fd
#
_entry.id   d766756173c423a32fa75023d8fdb9fd
#
_cell.length_a   1.000
_cell.length_b   1.000
_cell.length_c   1.000
_cell.angle_alpha   90.00
_cell.angle_beta   90.00
_cell.angle_gamma   90.00
#
_symmetry.space_group_name_H-M   'P 1'
#
loop_
_entity.id
_entity.type
_entity.pdbx_description
1 polymer ?
#
loop_
_entity_poly.entity_id
_entity_poly.type
_entity_poly.pdbx_seq_one_letter_code
_entity_poly.pdbx_strand_id
1 'polypeptide(L)'
;MLGGMFAGLITYQATGMFPPPPAAAAEVADARPVDPWAESRASRAILEAQEAAPPAFSPEVGRSAVASRGGAVVVIDGDTFRYGGETIRIADIDTPETHPSRCPYEAELGARATARLEVLLGQGGFALRPAGSRDEDRYGRKLRIVERGGRSVGDMLVGEGLARRWEGRRRSWCV
;
A
#
# COMPACT_ATOMS: atom_id res chain seq x y z
N MET A 1 -52.35 54.92 -33.42
CA MET A 1 -51.33 55.50 -34.30
C MET A 1 -50.11 54.66 -34.10
N LEU A 2 -49.90 53.67 -34.97
CA LEU A 2 -48.95 53.68 -36.09
C LEU A 2 -47.59 54.10 -35.60
N GLY A 3 -46.56 53.36 -35.64
CA GLY A 3 -46.10 52.30 -36.54
C GLY A 3 -44.59 52.30 -36.43
N GLY A 4 -43.96 51.26 -36.86
CA GLY A 4 -42.56 51.32 -37.25
C GLY A 4 -41.68 50.20 -36.73
N MET A 5 -41.84 49.04 -37.30
CA MET A 5 -40.78 48.01 -37.38
C MET A 5 -39.65 48.52 -38.25
N PHE A 6 -38.44 48.44 -37.77
CA PHE A 6 -37.28 48.40 -38.61
C PHE A 6 -36.43 47.15 -38.27
N ALA A 7 -36.51 46.17 -39.16
CA ALA A 7 -35.63 45.02 -39.18
C ALA A 7 -34.31 45.46 -39.87
N GLY A 8 -33.25 45.48 -39.08
CA GLY A 8 -31.89 45.66 -39.60
C GLY A 8 -31.25 44.31 -39.83
N LEU A 9 -31.19 43.85 -41.09
CA LEU A 9 -30.41 42.71 -41.53
C LEU A 9 -28.92 43.12 -41.55
N ILE A 10 -28.15 42.61 -40.60
CA ILE A 10 -26.71 42.74 -40.67
C ILE A 10 -26.18 41.52 -41.42
N THR A 11 -25.83 41.72 -42.67
CA THR A 11 -25.10 40.75 -43.50
C THR A 11 -23.63 40.73 -43.07
N TYR A 12 -23.22 39.67 -42.40
CA TYR A 12 -21.82 39.45 -42.09
C TYR A 12 -21.11 38.86 -43.32
N GLN A 13 -20.37 39.69 -44.02
CA GLN A 13 -19.48 39.20 -45.06
C GLN A 13 -18.18 38.71 -44.40
N ALA A 14 -18.02 37.40 -44.34
CA ALA A 14 -16.79 36.76 -43.94
C ALA A 14 -15.79 36.79 -45.10
N THR A 15 -14.91 37.79 -45.14
CA THR A 15 -13.71 37.70 -45.94
C THR A 15 -12.68 36.88 -45.21
N GLY A 16 -12.71 35.59 -45.49
CA GLY A 16 -11.69 34.66 -45.02
C GLY A 16 -10.33 34.88 -45.71
N MET A 17 -9.38 35.37 -44.96
CA MET A 17 -7.99 35.36 -45.37
C MET A 17 -7.19 34.66 -44.25
N PHE A 18 -7.27 33.31 -44.26
CA PHE A 18 -6.34 32.54 -43.49
C PHE A 18 -5.08 32.35 -44.33
N PRO A 19 -3.90 32.68 -43.84
CA PRO A 19 -2.67 32.33 -44.52
C PRO A 19 -2.54 30.80 -44.56
N PRO A 20 -2.01 30.22 -45.61
CA PRO A 20 -1.75 28.78 -45.69
C PRO A 20 -0.74 28.39 -44.63
N PRO A 21 -0.88 27.20 -44.06
CA PRO A 21 0.09 26.69 -43.07
C PRO A 21 1.47 26.60 -43.72
N PRO A 22 2.53 26.86 -42.96
CA PRO A 22 3.90 26.68 -43.46
C PRO A 22 4.08 25.24 -43.91
N ALA A 23 4.68 25.07 -45.09
CA ALA A 23 5.07 23.76 -45.60
C ALA A 23 6.02 23.12 -44.58
N ALA A 24 5.52 22.15 -43.85
CA ALA A 24 6.37 21.30 -43.02
C ALA A 24 7.30 20.55 -43.96
N ALA A 25 8.56 20.90 -43.91
CA ALA A 25 9.61 20.08 -44.49
C ALA A 25 9.50 18.70 -43.87
N ALA A 26 9.14 17.72 -44.65
CA ALA A 26 9.16 16.33 -44.27
C ALA A 26 10.63 15.93 -44.06
N GLU A 27 11.09 16.06 -42.82
CA GLU A 27 12.29 15.39 -42.36
C GLU A 27 11.96 13.89 -42.39
N VAL A 28 12.48 13.22 -43.40
CA VAL A 28 12.45 11.76 -43.53
C VAL A 28 13.32 11.23 -42.40
N ALA A 29 12.72 11.06 -41.24
CA ALA A 29 13.35 10.35 -40.14
C ALA A 29 13.70 8.94 -40.65
N ASP A 30 14.97 8.62 -40.58
CA ASP A 30 15.58 7.30 -40.78
C ASP A 30 14.70 6.23 -40.11
N ALA A 31 13.85 5.61 -40.92
CA ALA A 31 12.99 4.51 -40.47
C ALA A 31 13.89 3.30 -40.28
N ARG A 32 14.39 3.15 -39.05
CA ARG A 32 15.03 1.90 -38.64
C ARG A 32 14.04 0.75 -38.91
N PRO A 33 14.49 -0.34 -39.52
CA PRO A 33 13.61 -1.47 -39.78
C PRO A 33 12.99 -1.93 -38.44
N VAL A 34 11.68 -1.79 -38.34
CA VAL A 34 10.91 -2.32 -37.20
C VAL A 34 11.03 -3.85 -37.25
N ASP A 35 11.68 -4.42 -36.26
CA ASP A 35 11.77 -5.87 -36.09
C ASP A 35 10.36 -6.41 -35.87
N PRO A 36 9.74 -7.14 -36.82
CA PRO A 36 8.37 -7.63 -36.69
C PRO A 36 8.18 -8.64 -35.54
N TRP A 37 9.29 -9.09 -34.93
CA TRP A 37 9.28 -10.03 -33.81
C TRP A 37 9.61 -9.37 -32.47
N ALA A 38 9.83 -8.05 -32.42
CA ALA A 38 10.16 -7.33 -31.19
C ALA A 38 9.00 -7.36 -30.20
N GLU A 39 7.77 -7.20 -30.68
CA GLU A 39 6.55 -7.29 -29.84
C GLU A 39 6.34 -8.71 -29.31
N SER A 40 6.62 -9.74 -30.12
CA SER A 40 6.52 -11.13 -29.68
C SER A 40 7.54 -11.47 -28.60
N ARG A 41 8.75 -10.90 -28.67
CA ARG A 41 9.78 -11.09 -27.63
C ARG A 41 9.43 -10.35 -26.35
N ALA A 42 8.91 -9.14 -26.44
CA ALA A 42 8.44 -8.39 -25.29
C ALA A 42 7.27 -9.09 -24.58
N SER A 43 6.31 -9.62 -25.36
CA SER A 43 5.19 -10.38 -24.82
C SER A 43 5.62 -11.70 -24.16
N ARG A 44 6.60 -12.40 -24.72
CA ARG A 44 7.18 -13.61 -24.10
C ARG A 44 7.93 -13.28 -22.80
N ALA A 45 8.72 -12.22 -22.79
CA ALA A 45 9.42 -11.81 -21.58
C ALA A 45 8.46 -11.43 -20.44
N ILE A 46 7.32 -10.82 -20.77
CA ILE A 46 6.27 -10.52 -19.78
C ILE A 46 5.60 -11.81 -19.28
N LEU A 47 5.33 -12.78 -20.18
CA LEU A 47 4.77 -14.07 -19.79
C LEU A 47 5.75 -14.89 -18.94
N GLU A 48 7.01 -14.94 -19.30
CA GLU A 48 8.06 -15.63 -18.53
C GLU A 48 8.31 -14.95 -17.17
N ALA A 49 8.20 -13.62 -17.11
CA ALA A 49 8.26 -12.88 -15.84
C ALA A 49 7.02 -13.12 -14.94
N GLN A 50 5.85 -13.45 -15.53
CA GLN A 50 4.65 -13.81 -14.80
C GLN A 50 4.62 -15.29 -14.40
N GLU A 51 5.30 -16.17 -15.14
CA GLU A 51 5.40 -17.60 -14.85
C GLU A 51 6.53 -17.91 -13.84
N ALA A 52 7.44 -16.96 -13.60
CA ALA A 52 8.21 -16.90 -12.38
C ALA A 52 7.25 -16.48 -11.24
N ALA A 53 6.32 -17.39 -10.91
CA ALA A 53 5.49 -17.22 -9.73
C ALA A 53 6.41 -16.88 -8.55
N PRO A 54 6.09 -15.87 -7.71
CA PRO A 54 6.81 -15.68 -6.48
C PRO A 54 6.83 -17.05 -5.79
N PRO A 55 7.96 -17.46 -5.19
CA PRO A 55 8.07 -18.77 -4.59
C PRO A 55 6.83 -19.00 -3.75
N ALA A 56 6.14 -20.11 -4.01
CA ALA A 56 4.93 -20.47 -3.31
C ALA A 56 5.20 -20.16 -1.83
N PHE A 57 4.38 -19.27 -1.25
CA PHE A 57 4.46 -18.93 0.15
C PHE A 57 4.19 -20.23 0.90
N SER A 58 5.27 -20.98 1.12
CA SER A 58 5.24 -22.10 2.03
C SER A 58 4.98 -21.51 3.40
N PRO A 59 3.95 -21.94 4.14
CA PRO A 59 3.68 -21.47 5.47
C PRO A 59 4.64 -22.08 6.50
N GLU A 60 5.88 -22.31 6.12
CA GLU A 60 6.96 -22.40 7.07
C GLU A 60 7.23 -20.97 7.52
N VAL A 61 6.34 -20.51 8.42
CA VAL A 61 6.60 -19.33 9.23
C VAL A 61 7.85 -19.63 10.05
N GLY A 62 8.98 -19.52 9.38
CA GLY A 62 10.25 -19.39 10.06
C GLY A 62 10.11 -18.15 10.93
N ARG A 63 10.08 -18.37 12.25
CA ARG A 63 10.15 -17.31 13.24
C ARG A 63 11.44 -16.54 12.98
N SER A 64 11.37 -15.56 12.10
CA SER A 64 12.50 -14.70 11.78
C SER A 64 12.81 -13.88 13.01
N ALA A 65 13.86 -14.25 13.73
CA ALA A 65 14.41 -13.42 14.79
C ALA A 65 15.18 -12.27 14.14
N VAL A 66 14.68 -11.05 14.26
CA VAL A 66 15.37 -9.85 13.80
C VAL A 66 16.10 -9.22 14.97
N ALA A 67 17.44 -9.17 14.88
CA ALA A 67 18.26 -8.51 15.90
C ALA A 67 18.16 -6.98 15.77
N SER A 68 17.54 -6.35 16.73
CA SER A 68 17.65 -4.91 16.96
C SER A 68 18.63 -4.64 18.11
N ARG A 69 19.11 -3.42 18.28
CA ARG A 69 20.12 -3.07 19.29
C ARG A 69 19.79 -3.40 20.74
N GLY A 70 18.61 -3.91 21.03
CA GLY A 70 18.13 -4.27 22.37
C GLY A 70 17.76 -5.75 22.54
N GLY A 71 17.96 -6.61 21.52
CA GLY A 71 17.61 -8.03 21.58
C GLY A 71 16.93 -8.52 20.30
N ALA A 72 16.71 -9.85 20.23
CA ALA A 72 15.98 -10.46 19.13
C ALA A 72 14.50 -10.10 19.19
N VAL A 73 13.95 -9.70 18.06
CA VAL A 73 12.49 -9.49 17.87
C VAL A 73 11.92 -10.75 17.25
N VAL A 74 10.84 -11.29 17.79
CA VAL A 74 10.09 -12.41 17.24
C VAL A 74 8.63 -11.98 17.09
N VAL A 75 8.19 -11.75 15.86
CA VAL A 75 6.79 -11.39 15.59
C VAL A 75 5.92 -12.64 15.73
N ILE A 76 4.78 -12.50 16.41
CA ILE A 76 3.80 -13.55 16.66
C ILE A 76 2.63 -13.42 15.69
N ASP A 77 2.11 -12.19 15.58
CA ASP A 77 1.05 -11.79 14.67
C ASP A 77 1.15 -10.29 14.35
N GLY A 78 0.19 -9.75 13.62
CA GLY A 78 0.26 -8.38 13.10
C GLY A 78 0.31 -7.26 14.15
N ASP A 79 -0.02 -7.54 15.41
CA ASP A 79 0.03 -6.57 16.50
C ASP A 79 0.77 -7.06 17.75
N THR A 80 1.40 -8.23 17.68
CA THR A 80 2.05 -8.86 18.84
C THR A 80 3.42 -9.42 18.48
N PHE A 81 4.43 -9.09 19.29
CA PHE A 81 5.80 -9.60 19.13
C PHE A 81 6.49 -9.78 20.48
N ARG A 82 7.56 -10.56 20.49
CA ARG A 82 8.46 -10.70 21.65
C ARG A 82 9.69 -9.84 21.47
N TYR A 83 10.08 -9.18 22.56
CA TYR A 83 11.28 -8.35 22.60
C TYR A 83 11.78 -8.23 24.04
N GLY A 84 13.11 -8.44 24.25
CA GLY A 84 13.69 -8.33 25.57
C GLY A 84 13.14 -9.32 26.61
N GLY A 85 12.62 -10.46 26.18
CA GLY A 85 11.99 -11.45 27.06
C GLY A 85 10.52 -11.21 27.38
N GLU A 86 9.97 -10.06 26.95
CA GLU A 86 8.57 -9.70 27.15
C GLU A 86 7.74 -9.91 25.90
N THR A 87 6.45 -10.17 26.05
CA THR A 87 5.49 -10.15 24.95
C THR A 87 4.85 -8.77 24.88
N ILE A 88 5.01 -8.10 23.76
CA ILE A 88 4.51 -6.76 23.49
C ILE A 88 3.27 -6.84 22.60
N ARG A 89 2.20 -6.15 23.02
CA ARG A 89 1.05 -5.87 22.15
C ARG A 89 1.05 -4.39 21.78
N ILE A 90 0.96 -4.11 20.48
CA ILE A 90 0.74 -2.77 19.95
C ILE A 90 -0.69 -2.37 20.29
N ALA A 91 -0.86 -1.41 21.20
CA ALA A 91 -2.12 -1.21 21.91
C ALA A 91 -3.12 -0.31 21.18
N ASP A 92 -2.66 0.52 20.24
CA ASP A 92 -3.45 1.50 19.49
C ASP A 92 -4.09 0.93 18.22
N ILE A 93 -3.82 -0.34 17.91
CA ILE A 93 -4.36 -1.01 16.73
C ILE A 93 -5.00 -2.36 17.03
N ASP A 94 -5.79 -2.82 16.05
CA ASP A 94 -6.32 -4.18 15.93
C ASP A 94 -5.97 -4.71 14.55
N THR A 95 -5.38 -5.89 14.50
CA THR A 95 -5.05 -6.58 13.25
C THR A 95 -5.92 -7.82 13.07
N PRO A 96 -6.09 -8.30 11.83
CA PRO A 96 -6.74 -9.59 11.59
C PRO A 96 -5.97 -10.72 12.27
N GLU A 97 -6.70 -11.69 12.81
CA GLU A 97 -6.12 -12.85 13.47
C GLU A 97 -5.60 -13.85 12.43
N THR A 98 -4.42 -14.41 12.69
CA THR A 98 -3.87 -15.49 11.86
C THR A 98 -4.35 -16.86 12.35
N HIS A 99 -4.36 -17.09 13.68
CA HIS A 99 -4.71 -18.37 14.30
C HIS A 99 -5.43 -18.15 15.66
N PRO A 100 -6.73 -18.54 15.80
CA PRO A 100 -7.64 -18.95 14.75
C PRO A 100 -8.21 -17.75 13.98
N SER A 101 -8.19 -17.80 12.66
CA SER A 101 -8.93 -16.87 11.81
C SER A 101 -10.39 -17.31 11.67
N ARG A 102 -11.30 -16.35 11.46
CA ARG A 102 -12.73 -16.62 11.29
C ARG A 102 -13.13 -16.91 9.85
N CYS A 103 -12.31 -16.49 8.90
CA CYS A 103 -12.52 -16.70 7.47
C CYS A 103 -11.18 -16.59 6.71
N PRO A 104 -11.11 -17.10 5.45
CA PRO A 104 -9.89 -17.04 4.63
C PRO A 104 -9.36 -15.63 4.43
N TYR A 105 -10.22 -14.64 4.25
CA TYR A 105 -9.83 -13.25 4.10
C TYR A 105 -9.11 -12.71 5.34
N GLU A 106 -9.64 -13.01 6.55
CA GLU A 106 -8.99 -12.62 7.81
C GLU A 106 -7.61 -13.27 7.94
N ALA A 107 -7.48 -14.57 7.62
CA ALA A 107 -6.21 -15.28 7.66
C ALA A 107 -5.16 -14.66 6.72
N GLU A 108 -5.54 -14.38 5.49
CA GLU A 108 -4.65 -13.80 4.49
C GLU A 108 -4.20 -12.39 4.89
N LEU A 109 -5.14 -11.54 5.31
CA LEU A 109 -4.84 -10.17 5.72
C LEU A 109 -3.97 -10.15 6.98
N GLY A 110 -4.23 -11.07 7.95
CA GLY A 110 -3.44 -11.24 9.15
C GLY A 110 -2.00 -11.67 8.84
N ALA A 111 -1.82 -12.62 7.92
CA ALA A 111 -0.48 -13.03 7.48
C ALA A 111 0.28 -11.86 6.84
N ARG A 112 -0.37 -11.03 6.04
CA ARG A 112 0.23 -9.82 5.46
C ARG A 112 0.60 -8.80 6.53
N ALA A 113 -0.26 -8.59 7.54
CA ALA A 113 0.02 -7.69 8.66
C ALA A 113 1.25 -8.16 9.46
N THR A 114 1.33 -9.47 9.74
CA THR A 114 2.47 -10.09 10.43
C THR A 114 3.77 -9.89 9.66
N ALA A 115 3.80 -10.24 8.38
CA ALA A 115 4.97 -10.06 7.53
C ALA A 115 5.39 -8.58 7.44
N ARG A 116 4.42 -7.67 7.38
CA ARG A 116 4.70 -6.24 7.34
C ARG A 116 5.28 -5.73 8.66
N LEU A 117 4.77 -6.18 9.80
CA LEU A 117 5.32 -5.85 11.12
C LEU A 117 6.77 -6.34 11.25
N GLU A 118 7.09 -7.55 10.77
CA GLU A 118 8.47 -8.06 10.74
C GLU A 118 9.40 -7.11 9.98
N VAL A 119 9.00 -6.65 8.79
CA VAL A 119 9.76 -5.69 8.00
C VAL A 119 9.93 -4.38 8.77
N LEU A 120 8.88 -3.83 9.35
CA LEU A 120 8.93 -2.56 10.09
C LEU A 120 9.84 -2.65 11.31
N LEU A 121 9.79 -3.70 12.07
CA LEU A 121 10.65 -3.90 13.25
C LEU A 121 12.09 -4.26 12.85
N GLY A 122 12.28 -4.92 11.71
CA GLY A 122 13.59 -5.33 11.18
C GLY A 122 14.44 -4.21 10.61
N GLN A 123 13.85 -3.10 10.20
CA GLN A 123 14.56 -2.00 9.54
C GLN A 123 15.38 -1.10 10.48
N GLY A 124 15.56 -1.45 11.75
CA GLY A 124 16.38 -0.70 12.71
C GLY A 124 15.66 -0.38 14.02
N GLY A 125 16.28 0.45 14.86
CA GLY A 125 15.78 0.73 16.20
C GLY A 125 14.37 1.31 16.23
N PHE A 126 13.60 0.88 17.21
CA PHE A 126 12.28 1.40 17.55
C PHE A 126 12.22 1.71 19.05
N ALA A 127 11.26 2.53 19.45
CA ALA A 127 10.97 2.87 20.82
C ALA A 127 9.64 2.26 21.26
N LEU A 128 9.57 1.81 22.50
CA LEU A 128 8.35 1.33 23.16
C LEU A 128 7.89 2.38 24.15
N ARG A 129 6.68 2.89 23.98
CA ARG A 129 6.08 3.87 24.89
C ARG A 129 4.85 3.27 25.57
N PRO A 130 4.60 3.57 26.82
CA PRO A 130 3.35 3.17 27.48
C PRO A 130 2.14 3.65 26.67
N ALA A 131 1.14 2.78 26.52
CA ALA A 131 -0.08 3.12 25.78
C ALA A 131 -1.14 3.83 26.64
N GLY A 132 -0.92 3.93 27.93
CA GLY A 132 -1.84 4.52 28.90
C GLY A 132 -1.46 4.13 30.33
N SER A 133 -2.40 4.20 31.25
CA SER A 133 -2.18 3.85 32.66
C SER A 133 -2.05 2.35 32.92
N ARG A 134 -2.61 1.51 32.03
CA ARG A 134 -2.51 0.05 32.14
C ARG A 134 -1.26 -0.42 31.42
N ASP A 135 -0.36 -1.10 32.14
CA ASP A 135 0.90 -1.59 31.58
C ASP A 135 0.74 -2.92 30.84
N GLU A 136 -0.18 -3.79 31.31
CA GLU A 136 -0.39 -5.13 30.77
C GLU A 136 -1.87 -5.40 30.49
N ASP A 137 -2.13 -6.30 29.56
CA ASP A 137 -3.45 -6.86 29.36
C ASP A 137 -3.69 -8.08 30.25
N ARG A 138 -4.88 -8.69 30.12
CA ARG A 138 -5.27 -9.87 30.89
C ARG A 138 -4.42 -11.13 30.60
N TYR A 139 -3.64 -11.11 29.55
CA TYR A 139 -2.76 -12.21 29.13
C TYR A 139 -1.30 -11.96 29.50
N GLY A 140 -1.00 -10.89 30.23
CA GLY A 140 0.36 -10.51 30.62
C GLY A 140 1.19 -9.90 29.48
N ARG A 141 0.56 -9.46 28.38
CA ARG A 141 1.26 -8.77 27.30
C ARG A 141 1.42 -7.30 27.65
N LYS A 142 2.62 -6.76 27.47
CA LYS A 142 2.89 -5.31 27.68
C LYS A 142 2.19 -4.49 26.60
N LEU A 143 1.40 -3.52 27.03
CA LEU A 143 0.68 -2.61 26.14
C LEU A 143 1.57 -1.44 25.78
N ARG A 144 1.98 -1.36 24.51
CA ARG A 144 2.91 -0.32 24.02
C ARG A 144 2.42 0.32 22.72
N ILE A 145 2.74 1.60 22.59
CA ILE A 145 2.83 2.27 21.29
C ILE A 145 4.24 2.02 20.79
N VAL A 146 4.38 1.55 19.57
CA VAL A 146 5.67 1.30 18.94
C VAL A 146 5.97 2.44 17.99
N GLU A 147 7.08 3.14 18.21
CA GLU A 147 7.49 4.26 17.38
C GLU A 147 8.82 3.97 16.70
N ARG A 148 8.92 4.38 15.42
CA ARG A 148 10.12 4.28 14.63
C ARG A 148 10.32 5.54 13.79
N GLY A 149 11.48 6.17 13.92
CA GLY A 149 11.76 7.45 13.23
C GLY A 149 10.72 8.53 13.54
N GLY A 150 10.18 8.59 14.75
CA GLY A 150 9.14 9.55 15.15
C GLY A 150 7.72 9.24 14.61
N ARG A 151 7.51 8.08 14.01
CA ARG A 151 6.20 7.65 13.49
C ARG A 151 5.71 6.39 14.19
N SER A 152 4.40 6.32 14.48
CA SER A 152 3.80 5.10 15.01
C SER A 152 3.84 3.99 13.97
N VAL A 153 4.32 2.81 14.36
CA VAL A 153 4.26 1.57 13.56
C VAL A 153 2.80 1.15 13.36
N GLY A 154 1.96 1.36 14.39
CA GLY A 154 0.52 1.14 14.28
C GLY A 154 -0.10 2.00 13.18
N ASP A 155 0.26 3.29 13.12
CA ASP A 155 -0.22 4.21 12.06
C ASP A 155 0.20 3.78 10.67
N MET A 156 1.41 3.26 10.53
CA MET A 156 1.89 2.73 9.24
C MET A 156 1.03 1.56 8.79
N LEU A 157 0.76 0.58 9.67
CA LEU A 157 -0.09 -0.56 9.37
C LEU A 157 -1.54 -0.16 9.06
N VAL A 158 -2.09 0.82 9.77
CA VAL A 158 -3.43 1.36 9.47
C VAL A 158 -3.47 2.05 8.11
N GLY A 159 -2.46 2.86 7.79
CA GLY A 159 -2.35 3.53 6.50
C GLY A 159 -2.22 2.57 5.31
N GLU A 160 -1.66 1.39 5.53
CA GLU A 160 -1.53 0.32 4.56
C GLU A 160 -2.76 -0.61 4.50
N GLY A 161 -3.79 -0.36 5.32
CA GLY A 161 -5.01 -1.18 5.39
C GLY A 161 -4.81 -2.56 6.04
N LEU A 162 -3.70 -2.75 6.76
CA LEU A 162 -3.33 -4.00 7.45
C LEU A 162 -3.78 -4.03 8.92
N ALA A 163 -4.21 -2.90 9.45
CA ALA A 163 -4.72 -2.73 10.79
C ALA A 163 -5.88 -1.74 10.81
N ARG A 164 -6.61 -1.71 11.91
CA ARG A 164 -7.58 -0.66 12.26
C ARG A 164 -7.16 -0.01 13.57
N ARG A 165 -7.57 1.22 13.80
CA ARG A 165 -7.43 1.84 15.11
C ARG A 165 -8.20 1.04 16.15
N TRP A 166 -7.61 0.87 17.35
CA TRP A 166 -8.28 0.24 18.46
C TRP A 166 -9.34 1.16 19.03
N GLU A 167 -10.60 0.72 19.02
CA GLU A 167 -11.75 1.46 19.52
C GLU A 167 -12.37 0.80 20.78
N GLY A 168 -11.54 0.09 21.56
CA GLY A 168 -11.99 -0.59 22.78
C GLY A 168 -12.68 -1.95 22.54
N ARG A 169 -12.93 -2.34 21.30
CA ARG A 169 -13.53 -3.62 20.91
C ARG A 169 -13.02 -4.12 19.58
N ARG A 170 -12.95 -5.43 19.41
CA ARG A 170 -12.68 -6.04 18.11
C ARG A 170 -13.91 -5.97 17.20
N ARG A 171 -13.69 -5.71 15.95
CA ARG A 171 -14.70 -5.80 14.88
C ARG A 171 -14.34 -6.95 13.94
N SER A 172 -15.36 -7.58 13.33
CA SER A 172 -15.12 -8.63 12.34
C SER A 172 -14.28 -8.10 11.16
N TRP A 173 -13.34 -8.90 10.72
CA TRP A 173 -12.61 -8.71 9.47
C TRP A 173 -13.26 -9.48 8.30
N CYS A 174 -14.16 -10.42 8.61
CA CYS A 174 -14.93 -11.14 7.62
C CYS A 174 -16.11 -10.31 7.13
N VAL A 175 -16.32 -10.28 5.83
CA VAL A 175 -17.46 -9.68 5.12
C VAL A 175 -18.46 -10.75 4.74
#